data_d9e20a32223347dec6828789e4163f6e
#
_entry.id   d9e20a32223347dec6828789e4163f6e
#
_cell.length_a   1.000
_cell.length_b   1.000
_cell.length_c   1.000
_cell.angle_alpha   90.00
_cell.angle_beta   90.00
_cell.angle_gamma   90.00
#
_symmetry.space_group_name_H-M   'P 1'
#
loop_
_entity.id
_entity.type
_entity.pdbx_description
1 polymer ?
#
loop_
_entity_poly.entity_id
_entity_poly.type
_entity_poly.pdbx_seq_one_letter_code
_entity_poly.pdbx_strand_id
1 'polypeptide(L)'
;MYVLKKKLENRWIGPRITFNHCLCPSCNKWFDCKSLPDLQKMIDENKMLYEEIKDMAIKRLKFEGLDKDPRLLDKNSPWYGKNTEFAMKRLSYYLCYICKRPYFAGRKDCGNDPGMDNDDPNIHYKPEDCICGKDANLSGILGKKDCPKHGKEFIEYKCRFCCKIASWFCWGTTHFCEDCHKRQCNHDYLNKYPLDKLPKCDKKTCEVGGNHPPNGNEYALGCSLCRNLEENVKEF
;
A
#
# COMPACT_ATOMS: atom_id res chain seq x y z
N MET A 1 4.89 30.78 4.57
CA MET A 1 5.33 30.06 5.77
C MET A 1 4.18 29.32 6.47
N TYR A 2 3.12 29.99 6.92
CA TYR A 2 1.94 29.38 7.56
C TYR A 2 1.34 28.21 6.74
N VAL A 3 1.19 28.35 5.43
CA VAL A 3 0.63 27.34 4.54
C VAL A 3 1.50 26.07 4.49
N LEU A 4 2.83 26.22 4.44
CA LEU A 4 3.73 25.06 4.44
C LEU A 4 3.70 24.32 5.78
N LYS A 5 3.75 25.05 6.90
CA LYS A 5 3.63 24.46 8.24
C LYS A 5 2.31 23.69 8.37
N LYS A 6 1.19 24.28 7.99
CA LYS A 6 -0.12 23.63 8.00
C LYS A 6 -0.18 22.38 7.10
N LYS A 7 0.45 22.43 5.91
CA LYS A 7 0.55 21.26 5.02
C LYS A 7 1.39 20.14 5.65
N LEU A 8 2.48 20.46 6.33
CA LEU A 8 3.33 19.50 7.02
C LEU A 8 2.63 18.90 8.26
N GLU A 9 1.89 19.71 9.01
CA GLU A 9 1.10 19.26 10.16
C GLU A 9 -0.06 18.36 9.72
N ASN A 10 -0.71 18.67 8.60
CA ASN A 10 -1.87 17.96 8.08
C ASN A 10 -1.51 16.85 7.07
N ARG A 11 -0.23 16.51 6.93
CA ARG A 11 0.26 15.49 5.98
C ARG A 11 -0.41 14.10 6.09
N TRP A 12 -1.08 13.87 7.21
CA TRP A 12 -1.70 12.60 7.57
C TRP A 12 -3.23 12.63 7.56
N ILE A 13 -3.83 13.60 6.89
CA ILE A 13 -5.30 13.65 6.77
C ILE A 13 -5.84 12.45 5.98
N GLY A 14 -5.01 11.86 5.12
CA GLY A 14 -5.29 10.60 4.45
C GLY A 14 -4.30 9.50 4.86
N PRO A 15 -4.61 8.23 4.68
CA PRO A 15 -3.72 7.12 5.02
C PRO A 15 -2.48 7.04 4.11
N ARG A 16 -2.54 7.65 2.92
CA ARG A 16 -1.47 7.60 1.90
C ARG A 16 -0.36 8.60 2.17
N ILE A 17 0.87 8.13 2.09
CA ILE A 17 2.06 8.99 2.23
C ILE A 17 2.34 9.70 0.90
N THR A 18 2.50 11.00 0.96
CA THR A 18 2.94 11.83 -0.18
C THR A 18 3.96 12.86 0.28
N PHE A 19 4.89 13.24 -0.59
CA PHE A 19 5.97 14.19 -0.28
C PHE A 19 5.89 15.47 -1.11
N ASN A 20 4.90 15.61 -1.98
CA ASN A 20 4.76 16.76 -2.86
C ASN A 20 4.70 18.09 -2.10
N HIS A 21 4.16 18.07 -0.90
CA HIS A 21 4.08 19.25 -0.02
C HIS A 21 5.44 19.69 0.55
N CYS A 22 6.47 18.83 0.48
CA CYS A 22 7.83 19.12 0.91
C CYS A 22 8.72 19.59 -0.24
N LEU A 23 8.22 19.62 -1.48
CA LEU A 23 8.96 19.94 -2.67
C LEU A 23 8.56 21.31 -3.22
N CYS A 24 9.52 22.03 -3.76
CA CYS A 24 9.27 23.27 -4.49
C CYS A 24 8.49 22.97 -5.79
N PRO A 25 7.35 23.61 -6.04
CA PRO A 25 6.56 23.34 -7.24
C PRO A 25 7.25 23.76 -8.55
N SER A 26 8.23 24.67 -8.47
CA SER A 26 8.94 25.15 -9.66
C SER A 26 10.14 24.29 -10.03
N CYS A 27 10.91 23.78 -9.06
CA CYS A 27 12.14 23.04 -9.32
C CYS A 27 12.16 21.62 -8.77
N ASN A 28 11.09 21.19 -8.12
CA ASN A 28 10.89 19.86 -7.55
C ASN A 28 11.98 19.42 -6.55
N LYS A 29 12.68 20.39 -5.96
CA LYS A 29 13.68 20.15 -4.91
C LYS A 29 13.04 20.27 -3.54
N TRP A 30 13.57 19.55 -2.57
CA TRP A 30 13.18 19.66 -1.16
C TRP A 30 13.36 21.09 -0.68
N PHE A 31 12.40 21.57 0.09
CA PHE A 31 12.54 22.86 0.77
C PHE A 31 13.75 22.85 1.72
N ASP A 32 14.45 23.98 1.78
CA ASP A 32 15.46 24.31 2.77
C ASP A 32 14.97 25.50 3.60
N CYS A 33 14.72 25.25 4.88
CA CYS A 33 14.14 26.22 5.81
C CYS A 33 15.04 26.43 7.03
N LYS A 34 16.37 26.41 6.86
CA LYS A 34 17.37 26.51 7.95
C LYS A 34 17.17 27.72 8.86
N SER A 35 16.62 28.82 8.34
CA SER A 35 16.26 30.00 9.14
C SER A 35 15.08 29.77 10.09
N LEU A 36 14.39 28.64 10.02
CA LEU A 36 13.20 28.27 10.77
C LEU A 36 13.38 26.85 11.34
N PRO A 37 14.03 26.70 12.50
CA PRO A 37 14.44 25.40 13.03
C PRO A 37 13.32 24.37 13.13
N ASP A 38 12.14 24.77 13.64
CA ASP A 38 10.98 23.86 13.77
C ASP A 38 10.50 23.33 12.42
N LEU A 39 10.46 24.20 11.40
CA LEU A 39 10.04 23.82 10.07
C LEU A 39 11.11 22.94 9.39
N GLN A 40 12.39 23.27 9.59
CA GLN A 40 13.48 22.44 9.07
C GLN A 40 13.43 21.04 9.68
N LYS A 41 13.21 20.91 10.99
CA LYS A 41 13.05 19.61 11.65
C LYS A 41 11.92 18.79 11.03
N MET A 42 10.77 19.37 10.76
CA MET A 42 9.65 18.68 10.09
C MET A 42 10.01 18.23 8.68
N ILE A 43 10.78 19.02 7.95
CA ILE A 43 11.26 18.66 6.60
C ILE A 43 12.24 17.49 6.69
N ASP A 44 13.16 17.53 7.63
CA ASP A 44 14.18 16.47 7.80
C ASP A 44 13.54 15.14 8.23
N GLU A 45 12.53 15.17 9.12
CA GLU A 45 11.73 13.98 9.46
C GLU A 45 11.03 13.38 8.21
N ASN A 46 10.51 14.23 7.32
CA ASN A 46 9.92 13.76 6.07
C ASN A 46 10.96 13.20 5.09
N LYS A 47 12.17 13.77 5.06
CA LYS A 47 13.28 13.22 4.25
C LYS A 47 13.69 11.84 4.75
N MET A 48 13.80 11.65 6.07
CA MET A 48 14.10 10.34 6.65
C MET A 48 13.03 9.31 6.28
N LEU A 49 11.76 9.66 6.40
CA LEU A 49 10.65 8.81 6.00
C LEU A 49 10.67 8.50 4.49
N TYR A 50 11.02 9.48 3.67
CA TYR A 50 11.16 9.28 2.23
C TYR A 50 12.24 8.26 1.89
N GLU A 51 13.42 8.34 2.53
CA GLU A 51 14.50 7.37 2.31
C GLU A 51 14.12 5.96 2.80
N GLU A 52 13.44 5.86 3.94
CA GLU A 52 12.92 4.57 4.44
C GLU A 52 11.95 3.93 3.43
N ILE A 53 10.98 4.70 2.93
CA ILE A 53 10.01 4.20 1.95
C ILE A 53 10.66 3.86 0.61
N LYS A 54 11.64 4.64 0.19
CA LYS A 54 12.42 4.40 -1.03
C LYS A 54 13.15 3.06 -0.97
N ASP A 55 13.78 2.75 0.16
CA ASP A 55 14.46 1.46 0.36
C ASP A 55 13.46 0.29 0.36
N MET A 56 12.33 0.45 1.04
CA MET A 56 11.23 -0.53 1.00
C MET A 56 10.70 -0.73 -0.43
N ALA A 57 10.52 0.36 -1.18
CA ALA A 57 10.00 0.32 -2.53
C ALA A 57 10.94 -0.40 -3.51
N ILE A 58 12.25 -0.18 -3.38
CA ILE A 58 13.25 -0.88 -4.20
C ILE A 58 13.26 -2.38 -3.89
N LYS A 59 13.21 -2.77 -2.62
CA LYS A 59 13.15 -4.18 -2.21
C LYS A 59 11.87 -4.83 -2.75
N ARG A 60 10.74 -4.15 -2.63
CA ARG A 60 9.45 -4.64 -3.11
C ARG A 60 9.39 -4.73 -4.64
N LEU A 61 9.95 -3.78 -5.36
CA LEU A 61 10.07 -3.80 -6.82
C LEU A 61 10.76 -5.09 -7.30
N LYS A 62 11.87 -5.44 -6.68
CA LYS A 62 12.62 -6.67 -6.99
C LYS A 62 11.84 -7.92 -6.60
N PHE A 63 11.24 -7.94 -5.42
CA PHE A 63 10.43 -9.06 -4.94
C PHE A 63 9.27 -9.40 -5.88
N GLU A 64 8.60 -8.38 -6.42
CA GLU A 64 7.50 -8.56 -7.37
C GLU A 64 7.96 -8.76 -8.83
N GLY A 65 9.27 -8.78 -9.10
CA GLY A 65 9.82 -8.92 -10.45
C GLY A 65 9.56 -7.71 -11.36
N LEU A 66 9.13 -6.58 -10.78
CA LEU A 66 8.84 -5.35 -11.53
C LEU A 66 10.11 -4.60 -11.95
N ASP A 67 11.27 -4.97 -11.46
CA ASP A 67 12.58 -4.52 -11.93
C ASP A 67 12.89 -4.96 -13.37
N LYS A 68 12.15 -5.98 -13.86
CA LYS A 68 12.21 -6.47 -15.25
C LYS A 68 11.09 -5.89 -16.12
N ASP A 69 10.37 -4.90 -15.66
CA ASP A 69 9.31 -4.24 -16.44
C ASP A 69 9.90 -3.69 -17.75
N PRO A 70 9.30 -3.97 -18.92
CA PRO A 70 9.80 -3.49 -20.21
C PRO A 70 10.09 -1.99 -20.26
N ARG A 71 9.32 -1.19 -19.54
CA ARG A 71 9.51 0.26 -19.47
C ARG A 71 10.82 0.66 -18.79
N LEU A 72 11.35 -0.15 -17.88
CA LEU A 72 12.65 0.09 -17.24
C LEU A 72 13.83 -0.33 -18.11
N LEU A 73 13.59 -1.23 -19.07
CA LEU A 73 14.61 -1.82 -19.94
C LEU A 73 14.67 -1.15 -21.31
N ASP A 74 13.59 -0.55 -21.77
CA ASP A 74 13.52 0.16 -23.05
C ASP A 74 14.18 1.53 -22.96
N LYS A 75 15.25 1.74 -23.75
CA LYS A 75 16.00 3.01 -23.82
C LYS A 75 15.14 4.21 -24.24
N ASN A 76 14.06 3.97 -24.97
CA ASN A 76 13.13 5.03 -25.41
C ASN A 76 12.09 5.39 -24.35
N SER A 77 12.01 4.61 -23.29
CA SER A 77 11.06 4.85 -22.20
C SER A 77 11.52 5.98 -21.29
N PRO A 78 10.62 6.87 -20.84
CA PRO A 78 10.93 7.88 -19.83
C PRO A 78 11.37 7.29 -18.48
N TRP A 79 11.14 5.97 -18.29
CA TRP A 79 11.49 5.20 -17.09
C TRP A 79 12.82 4.46 -17.20
N TYR A 80 13.50 4.50 -18.36
CA TYR A 80 14.75 3.77 -18.56
C TYR A 80 15.75 4.00 -17.42
N GLY A 81 16.14 2.93 -16.76
CA GLY A 81 17.09 2.95 -15.64
C GLY A 81 16.62 3.66 -14.36
N LYS A 82 15.37 4.13 -14.29
CA LYS A 82 14.83 4.89 -13.15
C LYS A 82 14.05 4.00 -12.18
N ASN A 83 14.68 2.94 -11.68
CA ASN A 83 14.02 1.94 -10.84
C ASN A 83 13.39 2.55 -9.59
N THR A 84 14.07 3.50 -8.95
CA THR A 84 13.58 4.15 -7.73
C THR A 84 12.33 4.97 -7.96
N GLU A 85 12.36 5.85 -8.94
CA GLU A 85 11.22 6.71 -9.29
C GLU A 85 10.03 5.87 -9.76
N PHE A 86 10.32 4.82 -10.53
CA PHE A 86 9.32 3.88 -10.98
C PHE A 86 8.66 3.16 -9.79
N ALA A 87 9.45 2.64 -8.85
CA ALA A 87 8.95 1.99 -7.64
C ALA A 87 8.08 2.93 -6.81
N MET A 88 8.59 4.14 -6.53
CA MET A 88 7.88 5.16 -5.74
C MET A 88 6.57 5.61 -6.40
N LYS A 89 6.50 5.58 -7.73
CA LYS A 89 5.28 5.91 -8.45
C LYS A 89 4.27 4.76 -8.48
N ARG A 90 4.74 3.52 -8.58
CA ARG A 90 3.91 2.32 -8.78
C ARG A 90 3.41 1.68 -7.49
N LEU A 91 4.15 1.84 -6.41
CA LEU A 91 3.86 1.20 -5.14
C LEU A 91 3.25 2.19 -4.16
N SER A 92 2.24 1.76 -3.42
CA SER A 92 1.57 2.57 -2.42
C SER A 92 2.08 2.23 -1.03
N TYR A 93 2.45 3.27 -0.29
CA TYR A 93 2.86 3.18 1.10
C TYR A 93 1.95 4.04 1.96
N TYR A 94 1.60 3.51 3.13
CA TYR A 94 0.73 4.15 4.10
C TYR A 94 1.40 4.13 5.46
N LEU A 95 1.03 5.04 6.36
CA LEU A 95 1.44 4.96 7.74
C LEU A 95 0.44 4.15 8.56
N CYS A 96 0.97 3.28 9.39
CA CYS A 96 0.17 2.64 10.41
C CYS A 96 -0.37 3.68 11.39
N TYR A 97 -1.66 3.65 11.64
CA TYR A 97 -2.31 4.61 12.55
C TYR A 97 -1.72 4.56 13.96
N ILE A 98 -1.40 3.36 14.48
CA ILE A 98 -0.90 3.18 15.85
C ILE A 98 0.61 3.41 15.95
N CYS A 99 1.42 2.68 15.16
CA CYS A 99 2.88 2.70 15.31
C CYS A 99 3.58 3.76 14.44
N LYS A 100 2.84 4.45 13.56
CA LYS A 100 3.32 5.50 12.65
C LYS A 100 4.47 5.05 11.71
N ARG A 101 4.68 3.75 11.54
CA ARG A 101 5.65 3.21 10.59
C ARG A 101 5.01 3.02 9.24
N PRO A 102 5.77 3.20 8.15
CA PRO A 102 5.28 2.93 6.82
C PRO A 102 5.07 1.43 6.60
N TYR A 103 4.13 1.08 5.72
CA TYR A 103 3.91 -0.27 5.26
C TYR A 103 3.48 -0.27 3.80
N PHE A 104 3.78 -1.36 3.11
CA PHE A 104 3.32 -1.57 1.75
C PHE A 104 1.83 -1.96 1.75
N ALA A 105 1.04 -1.29 0.94
CA ALA A 105 -0.40 -1.53 0.86
C ALA A 105 -0.83 -2.16 -0.48
N GLY A 106 -0.02 -2.02 -1.54
CA GLY A 106 -0.34 -2.58 -2.85
C GLY A 106 0.19 -1.72 -3.99
N ARG A 107 -0.11 -2.12 -5.23
CA ARG A 107 0.19 -1.32 -6.42
C ARG A 107 -0.83 -0.19 -6.57
N LYS A 108 -0.37 0.93 -7.11
CA LYS A 108 -1.21 2.05 -7.53
C LYS A 108 -1.01 2.27 -9.02
N ASP A 109 -1.87 1.71 -9.82
CA ASP A 109 -1.87 1.94 -11.26
C ASP A 109 -3.27 1.79 -11.82
N CYS A 110 -4.18 2.55 -11.29
CA CYS A 110 -5.43 2.83 -11.98
C CYS A 110 -5.05 3.79 -13.10
N GLY A 111 -4.57 3.25 -14.23
CA GLY A 111 -4.30 4.05 -15.42
C GLY A 111 -5.54 4.82 -15.80
N ASN A 112 -5.41 6.14 -15.95
CA ASN A 112 -6.38 7.09 -16.50
C ASN A 112 -7.44 7.69 -15.58
N ASP A 113 -7.35 7.59 -14.27
CA ASP A 113 -8.21 8.44 -13.45
C ASP A 113 -7.42 9.56 -12.75
N PRO A 114 -7.25 10.74 -13.41
CA PRO A 114 -6.63 11.90 -12.80
C PRO A 114 -7.44 12.47 -11.62
N GLY A 115 -8.65 11.94 -11.37
CA GLY A 115 -9.53 12.35 -10.28
C GLY A 115 -9.55 11.43 -9.07
N MET A 116 -8.85 10.28 -9.12
CA MET A 116 -8.79 9.34 -7.98
C MET A 116 -7.63 9.58 -7.00
N ASP A 117 -6.88 10.66 -7.14
CA ASP A 117 -6.20 11.27 -6.00
C ASP A 117 -7.23 11.95 -5.07
N ASN A 118 -8.40 11.36 -4.95
CA ASN A 118 -9.39 11.76 -3.96
C ASN A 118 -8.83 11.38 -2.60
N ASP A 119 -7.97 12.26 -2.08
CA ASP A 119 -7.91 12.54 -0.67
C ASP A 119 -9.30 13.05 -0.27
N ASP A 120 -10.29 12.16 -0.28
CA ASP A 120 -11.59 12.48 0.30
C ASP A 120 -11.31 12.78 1.78
N PRO A 121 -11.41 14.06 2.20
CA PRO A 121 -11.14 14.43 3.59
C PRO A 121 -12.11 13.75 4.56
N ASN A 122 -13.13 13.07 4.04
CA ASN A 122 -14.11 12.32 4.82
C ASN A 122 -13.77 10.82 4.93
N ILE A 123 -12.72 10.32 4.25
CA ILE A 123 -12.19 8.99 4.53
C ILE A 123 -11.45 9.06 5.86
N HIS A 124 -12.17 8.94 6.93
CA HIS A 124 -11.59 8.81 8.26
C HIS A 124 -10.89 7.46 8.37
N TYR A 125 -9.57 7.49 8.50
CA TYR A 125 -8.77 6.32 8.81
C TYR A 125 -9.17 5.82 10.20
N LYS A 126 -9.87 4.70 10.23
CA LYS A 126 -10.34 4.12 11.49
C LYS A 126 -9.22 3.33 12.16
N PRO A 127 -9.13 3.34 13.50
CA PRO A 127 -8.19 2.50 14.23
C PRO A 127 -8.29 1.01 13.89
N GLU A 128 -9.48 0.55 13.50
CA GLU A 128 -9.72 -0.82 13.04
C GLU A 128 -8.91 -1.17 11.79
N ASP A 129 -8.54 -0.19 10.98
CA ASP A 129 -7.76 -0.38 9.77
C ASP A 129 -6.25 -0.48 10.06
N CYS A 130 -5.85 -0.45 11.32
CA CYS A 130 -4.45 -0.51 11.69
C CYS A 130 -3.82 -1.88 11.46
N ILE A 131 -2.70 -1.86 10.76
CA ILE A 131 -2.00 -3.06 10.29
C ILE A 131 -0.91 -3.54 11.26
N CYS A 132 -0.60 -2.81 12.32
CA CYS A 132 0.50 -3.17 13.21
C CYS A 132 0.18 -4.28 14.23
N GLY A 133 -1.08 -4.70 14.32
CA GLY A 133 -1.49 -5.79 15.22
C GLY A 133 -1.33 -5.51 16.72
N LYS A 134 -1.06 -4.25 17.12
CA LYS A 134 -0.93 -3.88 18.53
C LYS A 134 -2.25 -3.88 19.28
N ASP A 135 -3.35 -3.85 18.54
CA ASP A 135 -4.68 -3.98 19.12
C ASP A 135 -5.14 -5.44 19.03
N ALA A 136 -5.11 -6.13 20.17
CA ALA A 136 -5.42 -7.56 20.27
C ALA A 136 -6.87 -7.89 19.80
N ASN A 137 -7.80 -6.93 19.92
CA ASN A 137 -9.19 -7.12 19.51
C ASN A 137 -9.36 -7.11 17.98
N LEU A 138 -8.42 -6.49 17.25
CA LEU A 138 -8.43 -6.40 15.78
C LEU A 138 -7.57 -7.46 15.11
N SER A 139 -6.62 -8.07 15.82
CA SER A 139 -5.70 -9.05 15.26
C SER A 139 -6.39 -10.31 14.74
N GLY A 140 -7.53 -10.69 15.34
CA GLY A 140 -8.32 -11.86 14.92
C GLY A 140 -9.09 -11.65 13.62
N ILE A 141 -9.53 -10.42 13.34
CA ILE A 141 -10.35 -10.09 12.16
C ILE A 141 -9.46 -9.78 10.94
N LEU A 142 -8.32 -9.17 11.17
CA LEU A 142 -7.47 -8.64 10.11
C LEU A 142 -6.25 -9.52 9.75
N GLY A 143 -6.13 -10.70 10.33
CA GLY A 143 -5.08 -11.67 10.00
C GLY A 143 -3.68 -11.35 10.55
N LYS A 144 -2.67 -12.08 10.08
CA LYS A 144 -1.27 -11.95 10.52
C LYS A 144 -0.60 -10.76 9.83
N LYS A 145 -0.23 -9.74 10.58
CA LYS A 145 0.23 -8.46 10.06
C LYS A 145 1.71 -8.16 10.26
N ASP A 146 2.36 -8.85 11.16
CA ASP A 146 3.76 -8.66 11.47
C ASP A 146 4.49 -10.00 11.41
N CYS A 147 5.57 -10.03 10.64
CA CYS A 147 6.46 -11.19 10.61
C CYS A 147 7.66 -10.91 11.51
N PRO A 148 7.94 -11.75 12.52
CA PRO A 148 9.12 -11.56 13.39
C PRO A 148 10.45 -11.57 12.63
N LYS A 149 10.50 -12.29 11.48
CA LYS A 149 11.71 -12.40 10.64
C LYS A 149 11.84 -11.30 9.60
N HIS A 150 10.73 -10.89 8.95
CA HIS A 150 10.76 -10.05 7.76
C HIS A 150 9.97 -8.75 7.92
N GLY A 151 9.44 -8.46 9.11
CA GLY A 151 8.65 -7.25 9.35
C GLY A 151 7.37 -7.20 8.53
N LYS A 152 7.03 -6.01 8.03
CA LYS A 152 5.80 -5.74 7.28
C LYS A 152 6.00 -5.63 5.78
N GLU A 153 7.23 -5.74 5.29
CA GLU A 153 7.58 -5.49 3.90
C GLU A 153 6.99 -6.51 2.92
N PHE A 154 6.81 -7.75 3.38
CA PHE A 154 6.37 -8.88 2.57
C PHE A 154 4.98 -9.39 2.95
N ILE A 155 4.17 -8.55 3.56
CA ILE A 155 2.78 -8.91 3.88
C ILE A 155 1.98 -9.00 2.59
N GLU A 156 1.19 -10.06 2.48
CA GLU A 156 0.19 -10.25 1.44
C GLU A 156 -1.21 -10.08 2.02
N TYR A 157 -2.12 -9.68 1.17
CA TYR A 157 -3.52 -9.48 1.52
C TYR A 157 -4.42 -10.35 0.65
N LYS A 158 -5.54 -10.76 1.22
CA LYS A 158 -6.62 -11.37 0.47
C LYS A 158 -7.37 -10.29 -0.32
N CYS A 159 -7.79 -10.60 -1.53
CA CYS A 159 -8.74 -9.77 -2.24
C CYS A 159 -10.04 -9.66 -1.42
N ARG A 160 -10.55 -8.45 -1.25
CA ARG A 160 -11.80 -8.24 -0.52
C ARG A 160 -12.99 -9.00 -1.13
N PHE A 161 -13.02 -9.15 -2.45
CA PHE A 161 -14.18 -9.63 -3.20
C PHE A 161 -14.12 -11.11 -3.61
N CYS A 162 -12.95 -11.75 -3.51
CA CYS A 162 -12.78 -13.17 -3.82
C CYS A 162 -11.62 -13.80 -3.02
N CYS A 163 -11.36 -15.10 -3.21
CA CYS A 163 -10.32 -15.83 -2.50
C CYS A 163 -8.97 -15.87 -3.26
N LYS A 164 -8.57 -14.75 -3.86
CA LYS A 164 -7.27 -14.59 -4.53
C LYS A 164 -6.37 -13.65 -3.73
N ILE A 165 -5.05 -13.75 -3.99
CA ILE A 165 -4.07 -12.81 -3.43
C ILE A 165 -4.30 -11.44 -4.07
N ALA A 166 -4.30 -10.40 -3.24
CA ALA A 166 -4.47 -9.03 -3.70
C ALA A 166 -3.14 -8.46 -4.19
N SER A 167 -3.20 -7.72 -5.31
CA SER A 167 -2.07 -6.98 -5.89
C SER A 167 -2.28 -5.48 -5.84
N TRP A 168 -3.52 -5.02 -5.70
CA TRP A 168 -3.92 -3.62 -5.79
C TRP A 168 -4.53 -3.14 -4.49
N PHE A 169 -4.28 -1.87 -4.15
CA PHE A 169 -4.89 -1.23 -2.99
C PHE A 169 -5.45 0.14 -3.40
N CYS A 170 -6.76 0.24 -3.41
CA CYS A 170 -7.48 1.41 -3.88
C CYS A 170 -8.19 2.12 -2.73
N TRP A 171 -8.33 3.45 -2.85
CA TRP A 171 -9.02 4.34 -1.92
C TRP A 171 -8.49 4.31 -0.47
N GLY A 172 -7.31 3.72 -0.23
CA GLY A 172 -6.77 3.57 1.11
C GLY A 172 -7.50 2.55 2.01
N THR A 173 -8.46 1.80 1.46
CA THR A 173 -9.33 0.92 2.25
C THR A 173 -9.57 -0.46 1.64
N THR A 174 -9.25 -0.68 0.36
CA THR A 174 -9.74 -1.86 -0.35
C THR A 174 -8.66 -2.57 -1.15
N HIS A 175 -8.43 -3.83 -0.83
CA HIS A 175 -7.52 -4.72 -1.56
C HIS A 175 -8.24 -5.50 -2.65
N PHE A 176 -7.66 -5.50 -3.86
CA PHE A 176 -8.17 -6.19 -5.04
C PHE A 176 -7.12 -7.14 -5.60
N CYS A 177 -7.53 -8.30 -6.08
CA CYS A 177 -6.74 -9.08 -7.05
C CYS A 177 -6.84 -8.44 -8.44
N GLU A 178 -6.04 -8.93 -9.38
CA GLU A 178 -5.99 -8.42 -10.75
C GLU A 178 -7.37 -8.44 -11.43
N ASP A 179 -8.10 -9.55 -11.35
CA ASP A 179 -9.40 -9.70 -12.00
C ASP A 179 -10.47 -8.78 -11.40
N CYS A 180 -10.53 -8.72 -10.06
CA CYS A 180 -11.49 -7.85 -9.38
C CYS A 180 -11.17 -6.37 -9.61
N HIS A 181 -9.88 -6.01 -9.70
CA HIS A 181 -9.46 -4.66 -10.03
C HIS A 181 -9.88 -4.27 -11.44
N LYS A 182 -9.64 -5.14 -12.43
CA LYS A 182 -10.10 -4.92 -13.83
C LYS A 182 -11.61 -4.74 -13.89
N ARG A 183 -12.38 -5.59 -13.19
CA ARG A 183 -13.85 -5.45 -13.13
C ARG A 183 -14.26 -4.09 -12.56
N GLN A 184 -13.65 -3.69 -11.45
CA GLN A 184 -13.92 -2.40 -10.82
C GLN A 184 -13.60 -1.23 -11.77
N CYS A 185 -12.49 -1.28 -12.51
CA CYS A 185 -12.11 -0.27 -13.50
C CYS A 185 -13.04 -0.26 -14.73
N ASN A 186 -13.64 -1.38 -15.09
CA ASN A 186 -14.60 -1.53 -16.19
C ASN A 186 -16.05 -1.27 -15.76
N HIS A 187 -16.24 -0.44 -14.72
CA HIS A 187 -17.56 -0.05 -14.21
C HIS A 187 -18.43 -1.18 -13.64
N ASP A 188 -17.85 -2.34 -13.37
CA ASP A 188 -18.49 -3.38 -12.56
C ASP A 188 -18.20 -3.10 -11.07
N TYR A 189 -18.88 -2.13 -10.51
CA TYR A 189 -18.63 -1.53 -9.20
C TYR A 189 -18.79 -2.53 -8.05
N LEU A 190 -17.79 -3.40 -7.87
CA LEU A 190 -17.78 -4.46 -6.85
C LEU A 190 -18.00 -3.93 -5.43
N ASN A 191 -17.53 -2.73 -5.13
CA ASN A 191 -17.73 -2.08 -3.85
C ASN A 191 -19.20 -1.73 -3.54
N LYS A 192 -20.08 -1.75 -4.56
CA LYS A 192 -21.53 -1.55 -4.42
C LYS A 192 -22.32 -2.85 -4.32
N TYR A 193 -21.66 -4.01 -4.49
CA TYR A 193 -22.33 -5.29 -4.36
C TYR A 193 -22.69 -5.57 -2.89
N PRO A 194 -23.91 -6.01 -2.61
CA PRO A 194 -24.26 -6.56 -1.31
C PRO A 194 -23.36 -7.75 -0.95
N LEU A 195 -23.00 -7.89 0.32
CA LEU A 195 -22.06 -8.92 0.78
C LEU A 195 -22.53 -10.34 0.47
N ASP A 196 -23.83 -10.57 0.48
CA ASP A 196 -24.47 -11.86 0.16
C ASP A 196 -24.39 -12.21 -1.34
N LYS A 197 -24.13 -11.24 -2.21
CA LYS A 197 -23.93 -11.43 -3.66
C LYS A 197 -22.47 -11.72 -4.02
N LEU A 198 -21.54 -11.57 -3.10
CA LEU A 198 -20.15 -11.91 -3.35
C LEU A 198 -19.97 -13.44 -3.42
N PRO A 199 -19.02 -13.93 -4.24
CA PRO A 199 -18.78 -15.37 -4.33
C PRO A 199 -18.41 -15.96 -2.97
N LYS A 200 -18.98 -17.10 -2.63
CA LYS A 200 -18.59 -17.85 -1.43
C LYS A 200 -17.27 -18.55 -1.66
N CYS A 201 -16.48 -18.72 -0.60
CA CYS A 201 -15.24 -19.46 -0.68
C CYS A 201 -15.52 -20.95 -0.97
N ASP A 202 -14.97 -21.44 -2.05
CA ASP A 202 -14.81 -22.88 -2.26
C ASP A 202 -13.46 -23.31 -1.71
N LYS A 203 -13.45 -24.04 -0.61
CA LYS A 203 -12.23 -24.46 0.08
C LYS A 203 -11.31 -25.31 -0.79
N LYS A 204 -11.83 -25.97 -1.84
CA LYS A 204 -11.06 -26.84 -2.74
C LYS A 204 -10.23 -26.05 -3.75
N THR A 205 -10.74 -24.90 -4.16
CA THR A 205 -10.11 -24.04 -5.18
C THR A 205 -9.59 -22.70 -4.63
N CYS A 206 -9.57 -22.57 -3.29
CA CYS A 206 -9.19 -21.34 -2.62
C CYS A 206 -7.67 -21.10 -2.69
N GLU A 207 -7.23 -20.13 -3.50
CA GLU A 207 -5.80 -19.78 -3.65
C GLU A 207 -5.14 -19.27 -2.36
N VAL A 208 -5.90 -18.64 -1.46
CA VAL A 208 -5.35 -18.12 -0.20
C VAL A 208 -5.28 -19.17 0.89
N GLY A 209 -5.91 -20.33 0.65
CA GLY A 209 -5.90 -21.48 1.57
C GLY A 209 -6.52 -21.21 2.93
N GLY A 210 -6.86 -22.29 3.65
CA GLY A 210 -7.11 -22.25 5.08
C GLY A 210 -8.32 -21.44 5.57
N ASN A 211 -8.17 -20.91 6.76
CA ASN A 211 -9.19 -20.13 7.44
C ASN A 211 -8.99 -18.63 7.17
N HIS A 212 -9.89 -18.07 6.40
CA HIS A 212 -9.97 -16.63 6.18
C HIS A 212 -11.43 -16.16 6.31
N PRO A 213 -11.68 -14.87 6.58
CA PRO A 213 -13.03 -14.34 6.67
C PRO A 213 -13.76 -14.42 5.31
N PRO A 214 -15.09 -14.36 5.32
CA PRO A 214 -15.89 -14.29 4.10
C PRO A 214 -15.46 -13.14 3.19
N ASN A 215 -15.76 -13.24 1.89
CA ASN A 215 -15.56 -12.14 0.95
C ASN A 215 -16.39 -10.93 1.41
N GLY A 216 -15.87 -9.73 1.13
CA GLY A 216 -16.37 -8.47 1.67
C GLY A 216 -15.53 -7.91 2.81
N ASN A 217 -14.67 -8.72 3.44
CA ASN A 217 -13.79 -8.30 4.52
C ASN A 217 -12.34 -8.15 4.04
N GLU A 218 -11.66 -7.14 4.58
CA GLU A 218 -10.22 -6.99 4.43
C GLU A 218 -9.50 -8.02 5.31
N TYR A 219 -8.41 -8.60 4.80
CA TYR A 219 -7.69 -9.62 5.53
C TYR A 219 -6.22 -9.71 5.13
N ALA A 220 -5.32 -9.62 6.10
CA ALA A 220 -3.89 -9.84 5.90
C ALA A 220 -3.55 -11.33 6.03
N LEU A 221 -2.98 -11.90 4.98
CA LEU A 221 -2.59 -13.32 4.93
C LEU A 221 -1.30 -13.61 5.70
N GLY A 222 -0.50 -12.57 5.95
CA GLY A 222 0.80 -12.67 6.58
C GLY A 222 1.96 -12.52 5.58
N CYS A 223 3.16 -12.86 6.05
CA CYS A 223 4.37 -12.73 5.26
C CYS A 223 4.43 -13.78 4.14
N SER A 224 4.54 -13.34 2.89
CA SER A 224 4.64 -14.22 1.72
C SER A 224 5.86 -15.13 1.76
N LEU A 225 7.00 -14.62 2.25
CA LEU A 225 8.23 -15.43 2.35
C LEU A 225 8.09 -16.60 3.31
N CYS A 226 7.42 -16.38 4.46
CA CYS A 226 7.18 -17.45 5.42
C CYS A 226 6.10 -18.43 4.94
N ARG A 227 5.05 -17.95 4.28
CA ARG A 227 3.98 -18.80 3.73
C ARG A 227 4.51 -19.74 2.66
N ASN A 228 5.30 -19.24 1.73
CA ASN A 228 5.90 -20.07 0.66
C ASN A 228 6.86 -21.13 1.23
N LEU A 229 7.58 -20.84 2.32
CA LEU A 229 8.41 -21.83 2.99
C LEU A 229 7.58 -22.92 3.70
N GLU A 230 6.46 -22.55 4.32
CA GLU A 230 5.55 -23.51 4.97
C GLU A 230 4.83 -24.41 3.95
N GLU A 231 4.53 -23.91 2.76
CA GLU A 231 3.94 -24.69 1.66
C GLU A 231 4.95 -25.69 1.08
N ASN A 232 6.18 -25.29 0.86
CA ASN A 232 7.24 -26.16 0.36
C ASN A 232 7.64 -27.28 1.36
N VAL A 233 7.44 -27.08 2.66
CA VAL A 233 7.70 -28.11 3.68
C VAL A 233 6.57 -29.14 3.77
N LYS A 234 5.37 -28.82 3.30
CA LYS A 234 4.21 -29.75 3.30
C LYS A 234 4.17 -30.67 2.06
N GLU A 235 5.00 -30.41 1.06
CA GLU A 235 5.13 -31.25 -0.15
C GLU A 235 6.22 -32.31 -0.03
N PHE A 236 6.90 -32.43 1.10
CA PHE A 236 7.83 -33.49 1.47
C PHE A 236 7.34 -34.27 2.71
#